data_ac93cf6f709f84c5fed3a755a82ad31a
#
_entry.id   ac93cf6f709f84c5fed3a755a82ad31a
#
_cell.length_a   1.000
_cell.length_b   1.000
_cell.length_c   1.000
_cell.angle_alpha   90.00
_cell.angle_beta   90.00
_cell.angle_gamma   90.00
#
_symmetry.space_group_name_H-M   'P 1'
#
loop_
_entity.id
_entity.type
_entity.pdbx_description
1 polymer ?
#
loop_
_entity_poly.entity_id
_entity_poly.type
_entity_poly.pdbx_seq_one_letter_code
_entity_poly.pdbx_strand_id
1 'polypeptide(L)'
;PGEIVTTDNGYSDKVSIDQDILKIAVVERHKNTHHIGLGYIQGYGLRSGAVATSISHDSHNIIVVGTNSADMAFAVNRIVENHGGIVVAEHGEIRSELVLELAGIMSDSPLTEINEKLEAAKASAHALGVGHGIDPFMTLSFMALPVIPTLRITTRGIIDVVTQQYI
;
A
#
# COMPACT_ATOMS: atom_id res chain seq x y z
N PRO A 1 11.77 0.23 18.21
CA PRO A 1 11.27 0.53 16.88
C PRO A 1 11.69 -0.61 15.98
N GLY A 2 10.70 -1.38 15.48
CA GLY A 2 10.96 -2.56 14.67
C GLY A 2 11.51 -2.18 13.31
N GLU A 3 12.53 -2.88 12.87
CA GLU A 3 13.01 -2.87 11.50
C GLU A 3 11.96 -3.56 10.62
N ILE A 4 11.65 -3.01 9.44
CA ILE A 4 10.77 -3.65 8.47
C ILE A 4 11.59 -4.67 7.68
N VAL A 5 11.60 -5.90 8.17
CA VAL A 5 12.28 -7.04 7.54
C VAL A 5 11.27 -7.82 6.72
N THR A 6 11.68 -8.25 5.52
CA THR A 6 10.91 -9.16 4.68
C THR A 6 11.63 -10.49 4.56
N THR A 7 10.86 -11.55 4.44
CA THR A 7 11.36 -12.93 4.24
C THR A 7 10.65 -13.51 3.03
N ASP A 8 11.39 -14.27 2.23
CA ASP A 8 10.79 -15.09 1.18
C ASP A 8 10.08 -16.30 1.81
N ASN A 9 8.74 -16.29 1.74
CA ASN A 9 7.89 -17.37 2.22
C ASN A 9 7.44 -18.32 1.09
N GLY A 10 8.03 -18.18 -0.11
CA GLY A 10 7.70 -18.97 -1.28
C GLY A 10 6.64 -18.31 -2.17
N TYR A 11 5.95 -19.14 -2.94
CA TYR A 11 5.01 -18.72 -3.97
C TYR A 11 3.55 -18.85 -3.51
N SER A 12 2.72 -17.91 -3.90
CA SER A 12 1.26 -18.02 -3.80
C SER A 12 0.60 -17.60 -5.12
N ASP A 13 -0.47 -18.26 -5.49
CA ASP A 13 -1.29 -17.98 -6.68
C ASP A 13 -2.64 -17.33 -6.34
N LYS A 14 -2.94 -17.21 -5.05
CA LYS A 14 -4.22 -16.68 -4.56
C LYS A 14 -4.13 -15.99 -3.22
N VAL A 15 -5.10 -15.14 -2.96
CA VAL A 15 -5.37 -14.56 -1.65
C VAL A 15 -5.89 -15.64 -0.70
N SER A 16 -5.40 -15.65 0.54
CA SER A 16 -5.89 -16.51 1.62
C SER A 16 -5.95 -15.71 2.91
N ILE A 17 -7.16 -15.29 3.29
CA ILE A 17 -7.39 -14.47 4.48
C ILE A 17 -6.98 -15.21 5.75
N ASP A 18 -7.28 -16.53 5.82
CA ASP A 18 -6.96 -17.37 6.99
C ASP A 18 -5.44 -17.51 7.21
N GLN A 19 -4.66 -17.46 6.13
CA GLN A 19 -3.20 -17.52 6.16
C GLN A 19 -2.54 -16.13 6.12
N ASP A 20 -3.36 -15.07 6.13
CA ASP A 20 -2.90 -13.68 5.95
C ASP A 20 -2.07 -13.48 4.68
N ILE A 21 -2.44 -14.16 3.60
CA ILE A 21 -1.84 -13.96 2.27
C ILE A 21 -2.71 -12.99 1.48
N LEU A 22 -2.20 -11.80 1.23
CA LEU A 22 -2.92 -10.70 0.58
C LEU A 22 -2.25 -10.32 -0.73
N LYS A 23 -3.03 -9.80 -1.68
CA LYS A 23 -2.48 -9.23 -2.91
C LYS A 23 -1.89 -7.85 -2.62
N ILE A 24 -0.69 -7.59 -3.15
CA ILE A 24 -0.04 -6.29 -3.12
C ILE A 24 0.29 -5.85 -4.55
N ALA A 25 0.17 -4.56 -4.83
CA ALA A 25 0.53 -3.99 -6.13
C ALA A 25 1.21 -2.64 -5.99
N VAL A 26 2.11 -2.33 -6.92
CA VAL A 26 2.67 -0.99 -7.13
C VAL A 26 2.28 -0.53 -8.52
N VAL A 27 1.52 0.57 -8.58
CA VAL A 27 0.98 1.16 -9.81
C VAL A 27 1.76 2.42 -10.14
N GLU A 28 2.31 2.47 -11.36
CA GLU A 28 3.04 3.64 -11.85
C GLU A 28 2.10 4.85 -11.97
N ARG A 29 2.53 6.04 -11.50
CA ARG A 29 1.69 7.23 -11.54
C ARG A 29 2.33 8.49 -12.17
N HIS A 30 3.61 8.44 -12.55
CA HIS A 30 4.35 9.64 -12.98
C HIS A 30 4.48 9.81 -14.50
N LYS A 31 4.49 8.70 -15.24
CA LYS A 31 4.85 8.67 -16.66
C LYS A 31 3.78 8.06 -17.55
N ASN A 32 2.63 7.69 -16.98
CA ASN A 32 1.53 7.02 -17.70
C ASN A 32 1.99 5.79 -18.51
N THR A 33 2.89 5.01 -17.93
CA THR A 33 3.44 3.79 -18.57
C THR A 33 2.50 2.60 -18.46
N HIS A 34 1.48 2.70 -17.63
CA HIS A 34 0.56 1.61 -17.26
C HIS A 34 1.24 0.40 -16.61
N HIS A 35 2.46 0.54 -16.13
CA HIS A 35 3.15 -0.55 -15.44
C HIS A 35 2.54 -0.79 -14.06
N ILE A 36 2.26 -2.06 -13.78
CA ILE A 36 1.75 -2.53 -12.48
C ILE A 36 2.56 -3.75 -12.07
N GLY A 37 3.34 -3.61 -11.01
CA GLY A 37 3.99 -4.74 -10.35
C GLY A 37 3.03 -5.40 -9.39
N LEU A 38 2.93 -6.73 -9.45
CA LEU A 38 2.04 -7.54 -8.62
C LEU A 38 2.83 -8.51 -7.75
N GLY A 39 2.30 -8.82 -6.58
CA GLY A 39 2.83 -9.83 -5.69
C GLY A 39 1.85 -10.20 -4.59
N TYR A 40 2.35 -10.97 -3.64
CA TYR A 40 1.63 -11.30 -2.43
C TYR A 40 2.44 -10.89 -1.20
N ILE A 41 1.75 -10.53 -0.14
CA ILE A 41 2.33 -10.15 1.15
C ILE A 41 1.65 -10.96 2.26
N GLN A 42 2.41 -11.32 3.29
CA GLN A 42 1.93 -11.97 4.49
C GLN A 42 2.34 -11.16 5.73
N GLY A 43 1.52 -11.16 6.78
CA GLY A 43 1.81 -10.46 8.03
C GLY A 43 1.19 -9.06 8.13
N TYR A 44 0.37 -8.65 7.15
CA TYR A 44 -0.30 -7.34 7.17
C TYR A 44 -1.61 -7.35 7.96
N GLY A 45 -2.34 -8.48 7.92
CA GLY A 45 -3.50 -8.74 8.76
C GLY A 45 -4.85 -8.31 8.19
N LEU A 46 -4.91 -7.61 7.04
CA LEU A 46 -6.16 -7.13 6.45
C LEU A 46 -7.12 -8.29 6.14
N ARG A 47 -8.37 -8.18 6.59
CA ARG A 47 -9.41 -9.22 6.44
C ARG A 47 -10.47 -8.87 5.41
N SER A 48 -10.63 -7.60 5.08
CA SER A 48 -11.59 -7.11 4.08
C SER A 48 -11.08 -5.82 3.45
N GLY A 49 -11.48 -5.53 2.20
CA GLY A 49 -11.22 -4.28 1.52
C GLY A 49 -9.79 -4.12 1.01
N ALA A 50 -9.36 -2.87 0.92
CA ALA A 50 -8.04 -2.46 0.44
C ALA A 50 -7.52 -1.22 1.15
N VAL A 51 -6.20 -1.12 1.27
CA VAL A 51 -5.46 0.03 1.79
C VAL A 51 -4.45 0.47 0.75
N ALA A 52 -4.48 1.76 0.38
CA ALA A 52 -3.63 2.32 -0.65
C ALA A 52 -3.01 3.66 -0.23
N THR A 53 -1.81 3.95 -0.72
CA THR A 53 -1.14 5.24 -0.52
C THR A 53 -0.24 5.61 -1.70
N SER A 54 -0.11 6.90 -1.97
CA SER A 54 0.91 7.45 -2.89
C SER A 54 2.21 7.81 -2.17
N ILE A 55 2.28 7.67 -0.85
CA ILE A 55 3.54 7.77 -0.11
C ILE A 55 4.22 6.40 -0.15
N SER A 56 5.20 6.24 -1.06
CA SER A 56 5.84 4.96 -1.36
C SER A 56 7.30 5.19 -1.74
N HIS A 57 8.20 4.91 -0.81
CA HIS A 57 9.62 5.27 -0.94
C HIS A 57 10.34 4.46 -2.04
N ASP A 58 11.24 5.12 -2.82
CA ASP A 58 11.43 6.57 -2.94
C ASP A 58 10.65 7.13 -4.14
N SER A 59 10.08 6.24 -4.96
CA SER A 59 9.45 6.59 -6.23
C SER A 59 8.10 7.30 -6.09
N HIS A 60 7.45 7.15 -4.94
CA HIS A 60 6.09 7.65 -4.69
C HIS A 60 5.07 7.23 -5.76
N ASN A 61 5.22 6.02 -6.28
CA ASN A 61 4.17 5.33 -7.03
C ASN A 61 3.04 4.92 -6.09
N ILE A 62 1.85 4.59 -6.60
CA ILE A 62 0.77 4.15 -5.73
C ILE A 62 1.02 2.70 -5.32
N ILE A 63 1.09 2.45 -4.01
CA ILE A 63 1.13 1.09 -3.47
C ILE A 63 -0.22 0.76 -2.83
N VAL A 64 -0.68 -0.46 -3.06
CA VAL A 64 -1.96 -0.95 -2.56
C VAL A 64 -1.86 -2.39 -2.11
N VAL A 65 -2.51 -2.71 -0.99
CA VAL A 65 -2.73 -4.07 -0.52
C VAL A 65 -4.24 -4.31 -0.38
N GLY A 66 -4.70 -5.51 -0.69
CA GLY A 66 -6.12 -5.81 -0.60
C GLY A 66 -6.45 -7.28 -0.60
N THR A 67 -7.67 -7.57 -0.16
CA THR A 67 -8.26 -8.90 -0.14
C THR A 67 -8.89 -9.30 -1.46
N ASN A 68 -9.18 -8.31 -2.31
CA ASN A 68 -9.74 -8.51 -3.65
C ASN A 68 -9.32 -7.40 -4.61
N SER A 69 -9.30 -7.71 -5.89
CA SER A 69 -8.84 -6.77 -6.93
C SER A 69 -9.81 -5.61 -7.18
N ALA A 70 -11.10 -5.75 -6.87
CA ALA A 70 -12.09 -4.70 -7.10
C ALA A 70 -11.87 -3.53 -6.13
N ASP A 71 -11.74 -3.81 -4.83
CA ASP A 71 -11.46 -2.78 -3.82
C ASP A 71 -10.06 -2.17 -4.01
N MET A 72 -9.05 -2.97 -4.43
CA MET A 72 -7.73 -2.45 -4.77
C MET A 72 -7.80 -1.44 -5.92
N ALA A 73 -8.49 -1.79 -7.01
CA ALA A 73 -8.65 -0.90 -8.16
C ALA A 73 -9.44 0.37 -7.78
N PHE A 74 -10.49 0.22 -6.98
CA PHE A 74 -11.27 1.35 -6.46
C PHE A 74 -10.40 2.32 -5.64
N ALA A 75 -9.62 1.81 -4.69
CA ALA A 75 -8.73 2.63 -3.86
C ALA A 75 -7.65 3.34 -4.68
N VAL A 76 -7.03 2.65 -5.66
CA VAL A 76 -6.04 3.22 -6.57
C VAL A 76 -6.64 4.34 -7.42
N ASN A 77 -7.81 4.10 -8.05
CA ASN A 77 -8.48 5.10 -8.87
C ASN A 77 -8.85 6.34 -8.05
N ARG A 78 -9.27 6.16 -6.80
CA ARG A 78 -9.56 7.27 -5.90
C ARG A 78 -8.32 8.12 -5.60
N ILE A 79 -7.16 7.50 -5.40
CA ILE A 79 -5.88 8.23 -5.25
C ILE A 79 -5.54 8.99 -6.53
N VAL A 80 -5.79 8.42 -7.70
CA VAL A 80 -5.57 9.09 -8.99
C VAL A 80 -6.47 10.31 -9.13
N GLU A 81 -7.76 10.19 -8.83
CA GLU A 81 -8.72 11.31 -8.83
C GLU A 81 -8.30 12.44 -7.89
N ASN A 82 -7.77 12.10 -6.72
CA ASN A 82 -7.31 13.04 -5.71
C ASN A 82 -5.90 13.62 -6.01
N HIS A 83 -5.24 13.19 -7.08
CA HIS A 83 -3.82 13.50 -7.40
C HIS A 83 -2.82 13.00 -6.36
N GLY A 84 -3.23 12.17 -5.42
CA GLY A 84 -2.44 11.57 -4.37
C GLY A 84 -3.17 11.47 -3.04
N GLY A 85 -2.60 10.70 -2.12
CA GLY A 85 -3.16 10.55 -0.78
C GLY A 85 -3.12 9.14 -0.24
N ILE A 86 -3.99 8.94 0.73
CA ILE A 86 -4.23 7.67 1.43
C ILE A 86 -5.71 7.34 1.27
N VAL A 87 -6.02 6.09 0.95
CA VAL A 87 -7.41 5.60 0.83
C VAL A 87 -7.52 4.24 1.52
N VAL A 88 -8.54 4.11 2.36
CA VAL A 88 -9.02 2.84 2.89
C VAL A 88 -10.41 2.60 2.29
N ALA A 89 -10.59 1.50 1.60
CA ALA A 89 -11.82 1.17 0.87
C ALA A 89 -12.31 -0.24 1.16
N GLU A 90 -13.60 -0.43 1.13
CA GLU A 90 -14.23 -1.74 1.29
C GLU A 90 -15.57 -1.77 0.55
N HIS A 91 -15.80 -2.85 -0.22
CA HIS A 91 -17.04 -3.07 -0.99
C HIS A 91 -17.35 -1.94 -1.98
N GLY A 92 -16.32 -1.33 -2.58
CA GLY A 92 -16.47 -0.21 -3.50
C GLY A 92 -16.85 1.11 -2.84
N GLU A 93 -16.68 1.23 -1.53
CA GLU A 93 -16.93 2.46 -0.76
C GLU A 93 -15.67 2.93 -0.04
N ILE A 94 -15.54 4.25 0.10
CA ILE A 94 -14.46 4.86 0.88
C ILE A 94 -14.82 4.74 2.36
N ARG A 95 -13.96 4.07 3.14
CA ARG A 95 -14.05 4.04 4.61
C ARG A 95 -13.37 5.24 5.23
N SER A 96 -12.24 5.64 4.65
CA SER A 96 -11.50 6.84 5.05
C SER A 96 -10.55 7.26 3.94
N GLU A 97 -10.30 8.57 3.82
CA GLU A 97 -9.30 9.10 2.90
C GLU A 97 -8.57 10.32 3.47
N LEU A 98 -7.33 10.49 3.06
CA LEU A 98 -6.55 11.71 3.23
C LEU A 98 -6.03 12.13 1.85
N VAL A 99 -6.46 13.28 1.37
CA VAL A 99 -6.02 13.85 0.09
C VAL A 99 -4.68 14.55 0.28
N LEU A 100 -3.72 14.25 -0.60
CA LEU A 100 -2.38 14.83 -0.63
C LEU A 100 -2.10 15.34 -2.06
N GLU A 101 -2.73 16.43 -2.41
CA GLU A 101 -2.77 16.98 -3.76
C GLU A 101 -1.43 17.56 -4.25
N LEU A 102 -0.55 17.96 -3.32
CA LEU A 102 0.74 18.53 -3.66
C LEU A 102 1.78 17.42 -3.86
N ALA A 103 2.13 17.17 -5.09
CA ALA A 103 3.03 16.09 -5.54
C ALA A 103 2.59 14.68 -5.11
N GLY A 104 1.37 14.52 -4.60
CA GLY A 104 0.82 13.26 -4.09
C GLY A 104 1.34 12.83 -2.70
N ILE A 105 2.03 13.72 -2.00
CA ILE A 105 2.67 13.43 -0.71
C ILE A 105 2.51 14.54 0.33
N MET A 106 1.96 15.67 -0.07
CA MET A 106 1.74 16.84 0.79
C MET A 106 0.37 17.45 0.52
N SER A 107 -0.11 18.25 1.47
CA SER A 107 -1.32 19.06 1.34
C SER A 107 -1.06 20.46 1.88
N ASP A 108 -1.84 21.44 1.44
CA ASP A 108 -1.83 22.80 1.98
C ASP A 108 -2.87 23.00 3.12
N SER A 109 -3.60 21.95 3.46
CA SER A 109 -4.53 21.94 4.59
C SER A 109 -3.82 22.14 5.94
N PRO A 110 -4.51 22.69 6.96
CA PRO A 110 -3.94 22.82 8.29
C PRO A 110 -3.49 21.49 8.89
N LEU A 111 -2.35 21.50 9.62
CA LEU A 111 -1.78 20.28 10.21
C LEU A 111 -2.78 19.51 11.10
N THR A 112 -3.64 20.22 11.82
CA THR A 112 -4.68 19.58 12.66
C THR A 112 -5.65 18.75 11.83
N GLU A 113 -6.11 19.27 10.69
CA GLU A 113 -7.00 18.56 9.79
C GLU A 113 -6.30 17.32 9.15
N ILE A 114 -5.05 17.49 8.70
CA ILE A 114 -4.25 16.39 8.16
C ILE A 114 -4.10 15.28 9.19
N ASN A 115 -3.77 15.64 10.44
CA ASN A 115 -3.59 14.68 11.52
C ASN A 115 -4.89 13.95 11.85
N GLU A 116 -6.02 14.64 11.94
CA GLU A 116 -7.33 14.04 12.19
C GLU A 116 -7.69 13.02 11.09
N LYS A 117 -7.51 13.38 9.82
CA LYS A 117 -7.76 12.48 8.69
C LYS A 117 -6.81 11.27 8.66
N LEU A 118 -5.52 11.49 8.99
CA LEU A 118 -4.55 10.41 9.07
C LEU A 118 -4.91 9.40 10.16
N GLU A 119 -5.24 9.89 11.35
CA GLU A 119 -5.65 9.01 12.46
C GLU A 119 -6.97 8.28 12.16
N ALA A 120 -7.93 8.93 11.50
CA ALA A 120 -9.15 8.28 11.02
C ALA A 120 -8.85 7.18 9.98
N ALA A 121 -7.90 7.43 9.07
CA ALA A 121 -7.48 6.44 8.09
C ALA A 121 -6.78 5.23 8.75
N LYS A 122 -5.90 5.46 9.73
CA LYS A 122 -5.29 4.38 10.52
C LYS A 122 -6.34 3.56 11.27
N ALA A 123 -7.28 4.23 11.94
CA ALA A 123 -8.36 3.56 12.65
C ALA A 123 -9.22 2.70 11.70
N SER A 124 -9.54 3.21 10.51
CA SER A 124 -10.28 2.46 9.49
C SER A 124 -9.51 1.23 9.01
N ALA A 125 -8.21 1.36 8.74
CA ALA A 125 -7.37 0.24 8.32
C ALA A 125 -7.29 -0.86 9.42
N HIS A 126 -7.12 -0.47 10.68
CA HIS A 126 -7.15 -1.40 11.81
C HIS A 126 -8.52 -2.07 11.99
N ALA A 127 -9.62 -1.33 11.78
CA ALA A 127 -10.97 -1.89 11.82
C ALA A 127 -11.20 -2.96 10.73
N LEU A 128 -10.54 -2.84 9.58
CA LEU A 128 -10.54 -3.85 8.52
C LEU A 128 -9.55 -5.01 8.75
N GLY A 129 -8.83 -5.01 9.88
CA GLY A 129 -7.99 -6.12 10.32
C GLY A 129 -6.48 -5.89 10.29
N VAL A 130 -6.00 -4.77 9.77
CA VAL A 130 -4.55 -4.48 9.80
C VAL A 130 -4.02 -4.56 11.23
N GLY A 131 -2.90 -5.25 11.41
CA GLY A 131 -2.33 -5.54 12.72
C GLY A 131 -1.99 -4.29 13.53
N HIS A 132 -2.42 -4.23 14.81
CA HIS A 132 -2.14 -3.07 15.68
C HIS A 132 -0.64 -2.85 15.99
N GLY A 133 0.21 -3.82 15.67
CA GLY A 133 1.67 -3.71 15.87
C GLY A 133 2.41 -2.97 14.74
N ILE A 134 1.71 -2.59 13.67
CA ILE A 134 2.29 -1.92 12.50
C ILE A 134 1.54 -0.64 12.17
N ASP A 135 2.24 0.34 11.60
CA ASP A 135 1.59 1.48 10.94
C ASP A 135 1.14 1.05 9.53
N PRO A 136 -0.16 1.13 9.19
CA PRO A 136 -0.67 0.62 7.93
C PRO A 136 0.02 1.21 6.70
N PHE A 137 0.24 2.50 6.69
CA PHE A 137 0.73 3.23 5.51
C PHE A 137 2.25 3.25 5.44
N MET A 138 2.92 3.45 6.58
CA MET A 138 4.38 3.42 6.65
C MET A 138 4.93 2.04 6.28
N THR A 139 4.27 0.97 6.73
CA THR A 139 4.63 -0.40 6.33
C THR A 139 4.60 -0.57 4.82
N LEU A 140 3.52 -0.14 4.16
CA LEU A 140 3.42 -0.21 2.69
C LEU A 140 4.48 0.65 2.01
N SER A 141 4.71 1.86 2.51
CA SER A 141 5.71 2.78 1.96
C SER A 141 7.08 2.13 1.85
N PHE A 142 7.50 1.38 2.86
CA PHE A 142 8.79 0.67 2.87
C PHE A 142 8.79 -0.64 2.08
N MET A 143 7.63 -1.24 1.79
CA MET A 143 7.58 -2.41 0.91
C MET A 143 8.05 -2.09 -0.52
N ALA A 144 7.92 -0.85 -0.96
CA ALA A 144 8.35 -0.39 -2.28
C ALA A 144 9.79 0.15 -2.33
N LEU A 145 10.56 0.08 -1.23
CA LEU A 145 11.91 0.65 -1.14
C LEU A 145 12.99 -0.39 -1.45
N PRO A 146 13.52 -0.46 -2.71
CA PRO A 146 14.38 -1.54 -3.17
C PRO A 146 15.84 -1.40 -2.72
N VAL A 147 16.07 -0.85 -1.53
CA VAL A 147 17.38 -0.71 -0.90
C VAL A 147 17.43 -1.36 0.49
N ILE A 148 16.27 -1.80 1.01
CA ILE A 148 16.19 -2.53 2.28
C ILE A 148 15.95 -4.01 1.99
N PRO A 149 16.83 -4.92 2.40
CA PRO A 149 16.64 -6.36 2.22
C PRO A 149 15.37 -6.91 2.89
N THR A 150 14.84 -8.10 2.49
CA THR A 150 15.35 -8.94 1.39
C THR A 150 14.54 -8.74 0.12
N LEU A 151 13.21 -8.85 0.18
CA LEU A 151 12.31 -8.70 -0.96
C LEU A 151 11.57 -7.37 -0.91
N ARG A 152 11.42 -6.72 -2.05
CA ARG A 152 10.63 -5.50 -2.22
C ARG A 152 9.80 -5.60 -3.50
N ILE A 153 8.81 -4.71 -3.63
CA ILE A 153 7.95 -4.67 -4.81
C ILE A 153 8.09 -3.32 -5.51
N THR A 154 8.20 -3.36 -6.83
CA THR A 154 8.27 -2.18 -7.70
C THR A 154 7.18 -2.25 -8.76
N THR A 155 7.07 -1.24 -9.62
CA THR A 155 6.18 -1.27 -10.79
C THR A 155 6.54 -2.38 -11.80
N ARG A 156 7.67 -3.04 -11.64
CA ARG A 156 8.14 -4.15 -12.50
C ARG A 156 7.95 -5.54 -11.85
N GLY A 157 7.45 -5.59 -10.63
CA GLY A 157 7.28 -6.82 -9.85
C GLY A 157 8.18 -6.88 -8.62
N ILE A 158 8.33 -8.08 -8.10
CA ILE A 158 9.13 -8.35 -6.89
C ILE A 158 10.61 -8.40 -7.26
N ILE A 159 11.42 -7.73 -6.45
CA ILE A 159 12.88 -7.71 -6.58
C ILE A 159 13.53 -8.29 -5.31
N ASP A 160 14.49 -9.18 -5.51
CA ASP A 160 15.47 -9.53 -4.49
C ASP A 160 16.50 -8.40 -4.41
N VAL A 161 16.48 -7.68 -3.29
CA VAL A 161 17.35 -6.51 -3.10
C VAL A 161 18.81 -6.89 -2.93
N VAL A 162 19.09 -8.10 -2.42
CA VAL A 162 20.46 -8.58 -2.21
C VAL A 162 21.14 -8.89 -3.55
N THR A 163 20.43 -9.58 -4.43
CA THR A 163 20.95 -9.97 -5.75
C THR A 163 20.67 -8.95 -6.84
N GLN A 164 19.80 -7.97 -6.58
CA GLN A 164 19.29 -6.97 -7.54
C GLN A 164 18.61 -7.62 -8.77
N GLN A 165 17.97 -8.78 -8.56
CA GLN A 165 17.27 -9.51 -9.61
C GLN A 165 15.76 -9.51 -9.36
N TYR A 166 14.97 -9.36 -10.43
CA TYR A 166 13.53 -9.59 -10.39
C TYR A 166 13.25 -11.11 -10.38
N ILE A 167 12.23 -11.50 -9.60
CA ILE A 167 11.78 -12.88 -9.44
C ILE A 167 10.31 -13.03 -9.85
#